data_1e56bb6083fd07d4dbc99ad377abb491
#
_entry.id   1e56bb6083fd07d4dbc99ad377abb491
#
_cell.length_a   1.000
_cell.length_b   1.000
_cell.length_c   1.000
_cell.angle_alpha   90.00
_cell.angle_beta   90.00
_cell.angle_gamma   90.00
#
_symmetry.space_group_name_H-M   'P 1'
#
loop_
_entity.id
_entity.type
_entity.pdbx_description
1 polymer ?
#
loop_
_entity_poly.entity_id
_entity_poly.type
_entity_poly.pdbx_seq_one_letter_code
_entity_poly.pdbx_strand_id
1 'polypeptide(L)' 'MKKTVLKDDNGKSVEVDLKAFLDHLNEFHKTGTSIHTQSGCSFTVDDEFREKIKKLYEEN' A
#
# COMPACT_ATOMS: atom_id res chain seq x y z
N MET A 1 8.73 -10.25 -9.55
CA MET A 1 8.06 -9.09 -8.93
C MET A 1 6.66 -9.44 -8.52
N LYS A 2 6.26 -9.03 -7.35
CA LYS A 2 4.94 -9.33 -6.81
C LYS A 2 4.02 -8.13 -7.03
N LYS A 3 3.04 -8.30 -7.91
CA LYS A 3 2.09 -7.25 -8.22
C LYS A 3 0.70 -7.64 -7.78
N THR A 4 -0.10 -6.67 -7.37
CA THR A 4 -1.48 -6.90 -7.00
C THR A 4 -2.30 -5.67 -7.33
N VAL A 5 -3.62 -5.84 -7.32
CA VAL A 5 -4.54 -4.73 -7.50
C VAL A 5 -5.09 -4.35 -6.14
N LEU A 6 -4.95 -3.07 -5.80
CA LEU A 6 -5.48 -2.53 -4.55
C LEU A 6 -6.58 -1.52 -4.87
N LYS A 7 -7.48 -1.34 -3.93
CA LYS A 7 -8.48 -0.28 -4.05
C LYS A 7 -8.06 0.88 -3.17
N ASP A 8 -8.13 2.08 -3.73
CA ASP A 8 -7.80 3.28 -2.97
C ASP A 8 -8.98 3.68 -2.07
N ASP A 9 -8.84 4.81 -1.39
CA ASP A 9 -9.87 5.31 -0.48
C ASP A 9 -11.20 5.62 -1.17
N ASN A 10 -11.16 5.84 -2.47
CA ASN A 10 -12.36 6.12 -3.27
C ASN A 10 -12.92 4.87 -3.96
N GLY A 11 -12.33 3.71 -3.71
CA GLY A 11 -12.77 2.46 -4.34
C GLY A 11 -12.22 2.23 -5.73
N LYS A 12 -11.28 3.04 -6.18
CA LYS A 12 -10.66 2.92 -7.48
C LYS A 12 -9.58 1.85 -7.46
N SER A 13 -9.55 0.99 -8.47
CA SER A 13 -8.55 -0.08 -8.54
C SER A 13 -7.24 0.42 -9.14
N VAL A 14 -6.13 0.03 -8.55
CA VAL A 14 -4.81 0.38 -9.06
C VAL A 14 -3.87 -0.81 -8.89
N GLU A 15 -3.06 -1.09 -9.92
CA GLU A 15 -2.07 -2.14 -9.85
C GLU A 15 -0.79 -1.60 -9.23
N VAL A 16 -0.25 -2.31 -8.24
CA VAL A 16 0.97 -1.89 -7.55
C VAL A 16 1.96 -3.05 -7.48
N ASP A 17 3.25 -2.71 -7.45
CA ASP A 17 4.31 -3.67 -7.16
C ASP A 17 4.42 -3.76 -5.64
N LEU A 18 4.07 -4.92 -5.08
CA LEU A 18 4.01 -5.09 -3.63
C LEU A 18 5.35 -4.82 -2.94
N LYS A 19 6.46 -5.26 -3.54
CA LYS A 19 7.75 -5.04 -2.92
C LYS A 19 8.11 -3.55 -2.87
N ALA A 20 7.94 -2.87 -3.99
CA ALA A 20 8.23 -1.44 -4.05
C ALA A 20 7.30 -0.66 -3.13
N PHE A 21 6.03 -1.04 -3.10
CA PHE A 21 5.05 -0.38 -2.26
C PHE A 21 5.35 -0.58 -0.78
N LEU A 22 5.67 -1.81 -0.39
CA LEU A 22 6.02 -2.13 0.99
C LEU A 22 7.29 -1.40 1.42
N ASP A 23 8.31 -1.36 0.56
CA ASP A 23 9.54 -0.63 0.83
C ASP A 23 9.26 0.85 1.05
N HIS A 24 8.38 1.43 0.22
CA HIS A 24 7.99 2.83 0.37
C HIS A 24 7.29 3.08 1.71
N LEU A 25 6.37 2.18 2.09
CA LEU A 25 5.67 2.31 3.37
C LEU A 25 6.64 2.21 4.54
N ASN A 26 7.61 1.31 4.47
CA ASN A 26 8.59 1.14 5.53
C ASN A 26 9.54 2.32 5.65
N GLU A 27 9.75 3.06 4.58
CA GLU A 27 10.66 4.19 4.58
C GLU A 27 9.96 5.50 4.94
N PHE A 28 8.78 5.74 4.39
CA PHE A 28 8.10 7.04 4.50
C PHE A 28 6.82 7.02 5.33
N HIS A 29 6.20 5.85 5.49
CA HIS A 29 4.92 5.74 6.17
C HIS A 29 4.94 4.62 7.20
N LYS A 30 6.04 4.48 7.93
CA LYS A 30 6.19 3.31 8.78
C LYS A 30 5.50 3.45 10.14
N THR A 31 5.15 4.64 10.57
CA THR A 31 4.45 4.86 11.84
C THR A 31 3.33 5.88 11.67
N GLY A 32 2.32 5.78 12.53
CA GLY A 32 1.21 6.73 12.54
C GLY A 32 0.29 6.54 11.35
N THR A 33 -0.52 7.55 11.09
CA THR A 33 -1.46 7.58 9.98
C THR A 33 -1.05 8.65 8.99
N SER A 34 -0.98 8.31 7.72
CA SER A 34 -0.63 9.26 6.66
C SER A 34 -1.36 8.92 5.38
N ILE A 35 -1.29 9.83 4.42
CA ILE A 35 -1.92 9.64 3.11
C ILE A 35 -0.82 9.43 2.07
N HIS A 36 -0.91 8.34 1.34
CA HIS A 36 -0.04 8.07 0.20
C HIS A 36 -0.82 8.26 -1.08
N THR A 37 -0.32 9.10 -1.98
CA THR A 37 -0.96 9.35 -3.27
C THR A 37 -0.10 8.78 -4.39
N GLN A 38 -0.72 8.00 -5.27
CA GLN A 38 -0.02 7.37 -6.38
C GLN A 38 -0.98 7.21 -7.55
N SER A 39 -0.55 7.65 -8.74
CA SER A 39 -1.34 7.49 -9.97
C SER A 39 -2.76 8.03 -9.84
N GLY A 40 -2.92 9.16 -9.14
CA GLY A 40 -4.22 9.77 -8.94
C GLY A 40 -5.08 9.08 -7.90
N CYS A 41 -4.54 8.08 -7.22
CA CYS A 41 -5.25 7.33 -6.17
C CYS A 41 -4.68 7.68 -4.81
N SER A 42 -5.53 7.74 -3.79
CA SER A 42 -5.11 8.08 -2.43
C SER A 42 -5.35 6.89 -1.50
N PHE A 43 -4.36 6.58 -0.68
CA PHE A 43 -4.44 5.50 0.29
C PHE A 43 -4.19 6.05 1.69
N THR A 44 -5.12 5.79 2.61
CA THR A 44 -4.89 6.07 4.02
C THR A 44 -4.02 4.95 4.58
N VAL A 45 -2.81 5.30 5.00
CA VAL A 45 -1.84 4.33 5.52
C VAL A 45 -1.83 4.40 7.03
N ASP A 46 -2.26 3.32 7.67
CA ASP A 46 -2.25 3.17 9.12
C ASP A 46 -1.70 1.78 9.46
N ASP A 47 -1.77 1.39 10.73
CA ASP A 47 -1.24 0.09 11.16
C ASP A 47 -1.94 -1.07 10.46
N GLU A 48 -3.26 -1.01 10.31
CA GLU A 48 -4.01 -2.05 9.63
C GLU A 48 -3.61 -2.16 8.17
N PHE A 49 -3.46 -1.03 7.51
CA PHE A 49 -3.08 -1.01 6.10
C PHE A 49 -1.69 -1.60 5.90
N ARG A 50 -0.74 -1.22 6.75
CA ARG A 50 0.63 -1.76 6.67
C ARG A 50 0.65 -3.26 6.86
N GLU A 51 -0.11 -3.77 7.81
CA GLU A 51 -0.21 -5.21 8.06
C GLU A 51 -0.84 -5.93 6.87
N LYS A 52 -1.86 -5.34 6.27
CA LYS A 52 -2.52 -5.90 5.10
C LYS A 52 -1.53 -6.05 3.93
N ILE A 53 -0.77 -5.01 3.66
CA ILE A 53 0.21 -5.04 2.56
C ILE A 53 1.32 -6.05 2.84
N LYS A 54 1.80 -6.09 4.07
CA LYS A 54 2.83 -7.05 4.46
C LYS A 54 2.34 -8.48 4.27
N LYS A 55 1.11 -8.76 4.67
CA LYS A 55 0.51 -10.08 4.50
C LYS A 55 0.38 -10.46 3.04
N LEU A 56 -0.09 -9.54 2.22
CA LEU A 56 -0.21 -9.79 0.79
C LEU A 56 1.16 -10.11 0.18
N TYR A 57 2.18 -9.41 0.60
CA TYR A 57 3.54 -9.65 0.12
C TYR A 57 4.04 -11.02 0.53
N GLU A 58 3.79 -11.42 1.79
CA GLU A 58 4.23 -12.71 2.31
C GLU A 58 3.48 -13.90 1.69
N GLU A 59 2.21 -13.70 1.35
CA GLU A 59 1.37 -14.75 0.79
C GLU A 59 1.58 -14.96 -0.71
N ASN A 60 2.14 -14.01 -1.40
CA ASN A 60 2.45 -14.13 -2.82
C ASN A 60 3.92 -14.61 -3.00
#